data_039e5b8b3271db611ccd779c7a9635c7
#
_entry.id   039e5b8b3271db611ccd779c7a9635c7
#
_cell.length_a   1.000
_cell.length_b   1.000
_cell.length_c   1.000
_cell.angle_alpha   90.00
_cell.angle_beta   90.00
_cell.angle_gamma   90.00
#
_symmetry.space_group_name_H-M   'P 1'
#
loop_
_entity.id
_entity.type
_entity.pdbx_description
1 polymer ?
#
loop_
_entity_poly.entity_id
_entity_poly.type
_entity_poly.pdbx_seq_one_letter_code
_entity_poly.pdbx_strand_id
1 'polypeptide(L)'
;MEMTLRWYGSKFDTVTLKQIRQIPGVTGVITTLYDTAPGEVWSRERIKEMKDEVEKSGLHVSGIESVNVHDAIKVGTSDRDKYIDNYIETLENLGKEDIHLVCYNFMPVFDWTRSELARKRPDGSTVLAYNQDDIDKIVPEKMFESISKDMNGTVMPGWEPERMEKVKELFEMYKDVDDEKLFENLKYFLERIMPVGCFLVSARYHAAAVSCVSHGRITVYPGILLKAAKCSIG
;
A
#
# COMPACT_ATOMS: atom_id res chain seq x y z
N MET A 1 13.01 -16.35 -10.52
CA MET A 1 12.96 -15.15 -9.62
C MET A 1 13.23 -13.96 -10.51
N GLU A 2 12.40 -12.93 -10.41
CA GLU A 2 12.52 -11.70 -11.18
C GLU A 2 13.08 -10.59 -10.29
N MET A 3 13.92 -9.71 -10.82
CA MET A 3 14.37 -8.52 -10.11
C MET A 3 13.52 -7.32 -10.57
N THR A 4 12.86 -6.70 -9.61
CA THR A 4 11.98 -5.55 -9.83
C THR A 4 12.39 -4.39 -8.93
N LEU A 5 12.04 -3.18 -9.33
CA LEU A 5 12.19 -1.98 -8.50
C LEU A 5 10.84 -1.32 -8.28
N ARG A 6 10.70 -0.67 -7.11
CA ARG A 6 9.55 0.21 -6.85
C ARG A 6 9.70 1.48 -7.69
N TRP A 7 8.64 1.86 -8.40
CA TRP A 7 8.56 3.11 -9.15
C TRP A 7 7.29 3.87 -8.78
N TYR A 8 7.44 5.12 -8.39
CA TYR A 8 6.36 5.95 -7.85
C TYR A 8 5.60 6.75 -8.92
N GLY A 9 5.82 6.44 -10.21
CA GLY A 9 5.18 7.15 -11.31
C GLY A 9 5.93 8.40 -11.73
N SER A 10 5.72 8.81 -12.99
CA SER A 10 6.44 9.93 -13.60
C SER A 10 6.25 11.28 -12.92
N LYS A 11 5.18 11.44 -12.14
CA LYS A 11 4.89 12.70 -11.40
C LYS A 11 5.59 12.77 -10.03
N PHE A 12 5.90 11.63 -9.41
CA PHE A 12 6.38 11.56 -8.03
C PHE A 12 7.79 11.00 -7.90
N ASP A 13 8.27 10.26 -8.90
CA ASP A 13 9.59 9.66 -8.86
C ASP A 13 10.61 10.50 -9.62
N THR A 14 11.76 10.74 -9.03
CA THR A 14 12.90 11.39 -9.69
C THR A 14 13.69 10.41 -10.57
N VAL A 15 13.53 9.10 -10.33
CA VAL A 15 14.13 8.04 -11.12
C VAL A 15 13.19 7.66 -12.26
N THR A 16 13.67 7.76 -13.48
CA THR A 16 12.89 7.46 -14.67
C THR A 16 12.90 5.97 -15.01
N LEU A 17 11.85 5.48 -15.66
CA LEU A 17 11.81 4.10 -16.19
C LEU A 17 13.01 3.79 -17.09
N LYS A 18 13.51 4.78 -17.84
CA LYS A 18 14.71 4.62 -18.67
C LYS A 18 15.97 4.34 -17.82
N GLN A 19 16.11 4.96 -16.66
CA GLN A 19 17.22 4.69 -15.75
C GLN A 19 17.08 3.30 -15.11
N ILE A 20 15.87 2.93 -14.68
CA ILE A 20 15.56 1.60 -14.15
C ILE A 20 15.92 0.52 -15.18
N ARG A 21 15.55 0.72 -16.46
CA ARG A 21 15.82 -0.22 -17.55
C ARG A 21 17.31 -0.45 -17.80
N GLN A 22 18.19 0.47 -17.40
CA GLN A 22 19.65 0.33 -17.55
C GLN A 22 20.28 -0.60 -16.51
N ILE A 23 19.55 -0.95 -15.45
CA ILE A 23 20.08 -1.82 -14.39
C ILE A 23 20.05 -3.26 -14.88
N PRO A 24 21.21 -3.96 -14.97
CA PRO A 24 21.26 -5.33 -15.44
C PRO A 24 20.38 -6.26 -14.59
N GLY A 25 19.57 -7.08 -15.24
CA GLY A 25 18.70 -8.06 -14.60
C GLY A 25 17.36 -7.53 -14.10
N VAL A 26 17.13 -6.22 -14.12
CA VAL A 26 15.81 -5.63 -13.84
C VAL A 26 14.95 -5.69 -15.08
N THR A 27 13.79 -6.33 -14.95
CA THR A 27 12.86 -6.55 -16.08
C THR A 27 11.49 -5.93 -15.82
N GLY A 28 11.17 -5.60 -14.57
CA GLY A 28 9.88 -5.07 -14.22
C GLY A 28 9.90 -4.07 -13.08
N VAL A 29 8.76 -3.45 -12.84
CA VAL A 29 8.52 -2.52 -11.74
C VAL A 29 7.30 -2.92 -10.92
N ILE A 30 7.34 -2.56 -9.64
CA ILE A 30 6.18 -2.51 -8.77
C ILE A 30 5.73 -1.05 -8.71
N THR A 31 4.46 -0.77 -8.99
CA THR A 31 3.93 0.60 -9.06
C THR A 31 2.49 0.68 -8.54
N THR A 32 1.86 1.84 -8.66
CA THR A 32 0.43 2.05 -8.30
C THR A 32 -0.15 3.24 -9.06
N LEU A 33 -1.47 3.44 -8.98
CA LEU A 33 -2.14 4.67 -9.40
C LEU A 33 -2.22 5.64 -8.22
N TYR A 34 -1.58 6.81 -8.36
CA TYR A 34 -1.58 7.87 -7.34
C TYR A 34 -2.69 8.91 -7.52
N ASP A 35 -3.33 8.92 -8.69
CA ASP A 35 -4.37 9.87 -9.06
C ASP A 35 -5.80 9.34 -8.86
N THR A 36 -5.93 8.17 -8.26
CA THR A 36 -7.22 7.59 -7.87
C THR A 36 -7.35 7.60 -6.35
N ALA A 37 -8.42 8.18 -5.84
CA ALA A 37 -8.64 8.29 -4.40
C ALA A 37 -8.84 6.90 -3.74
N PRO A 38 -8.45 6.72 -2.47
CA PRO A 38 -8.75 5.49 -1.74
C PRO A 38 -10.25 5.17 -1.77
N GLY A 39 -10.59 3.93 -2.09
CA GLY A 39 -11.98 3.46 -2.17
C GLY A 39 -12.67 3.70 -3.51
N GLU A 40 -12.06 4.37 -4.45
CA GLU A 40 -12.55 4.46 -5.83
C GLU A 40 -12.10 3.25 -6.66
N VAL A 41 -12.93 2.89 -7.64
CA VAL A 41 -12.62 1.81 -8.58
C VAL A 41 -11.53 2.26 -9.56
N TRP A 42 -10.51 1.44 -9.74
CA TRP A 42 -9.54 1.63 -10.81
C TRP A 42 -10.12 1.11 -12.13
N SER A 43 -10.42 2.01 -13.07
CA SER A 43 -10.93 1.60 -14.36
C SER A 43 -9.86 0.86 -15.17
N ARG A 44 -10.30 -0.02 -16.07
CA ARG A 44 -9.38 -0.75 -16.96
C ARG A 44 -8.56 0.18 -17.83
N GLU A 45 -9.16 1.27 -18.28
CA GLU A 45 -8.50 2.29 -19.10
C GLU A 45 -7.30 2.89 -18.35
N ARG A 46 -7.49 3.27 -17.07
CA ARG A 46 -6.40 3.83 -16.25
C ARG A 46 -5.32 2.82 -15.95
N ILE A 47 -5.68 1.58 -15.64
CA ILE A 47 -4.72 0.49 -15.44
C ILE A 47 -3.91 0.26 -16.72
N LYS A 48 -4.58 0.22 -17.88
CA LYS A 48 -3.94 0.06 -19.17
C LYS A 48 -3.00 1.21 -19.51
N GLU A 49 -3.36 2.45 -19.25
CA GLU A 49 -2.50 3.62 -19.49
C GLU A 49 -1.20 3.51 -18.66
N MET A 50 -1.30 3.17 -17.37
CA MET A 50 -0.12 2.94 -16.51
C MET A 50 0.74 1.79 -17.04
N LYS A 51 0.12 0.68 -17.45
CA LYS A 51 0.81 -0.47 -18.01
C LYS A 51 1.53 -0.11 -19.30
N ASP A 52 0.85 0.57 -20.20
CA ASP A 52 1.41 1.02 -21.50
C ASP A 52 2.59 1.98 -21.29
N GLU A 53 2.57 2.86 -20.27
CA GLU A 53 3.69 3.73 -19.92
C GLU A 53 4.92 2.93 -19.53
N VAL A 54 4.77 1.91 -18.71
CA VAL A 54 5.87 1.03 -18.28
C VAL A 54 6.39 0.21 -19.44
N GLU A 55 5.51 -0.41 -20.24
CA GLU A 55 5.87 -1.29 -21.35
C GLU A 55 6.60 -0.56 -22.48
N LYS A 56 6.28 0.69 -22.76
CA LYS A 56 7.01 1.55 -23.71
C LYS A 56 8.48 1.73 -23.36
N SER A 57 8.86 1.56 -22.09
CA SER A 57 10.27 1.63 -21.66
C SER A 57 11.02 0.29 -21.77
N GLY A 58 10.34 -0.78 -22.18
CA GLY A 58 10.89 -2.15 -22.23
C GLY A 58 10.92 -2.85 -20.86
N LEU A 59 10.13 -2.38 -19.91
CA LEU A 59 9.85 -3.01 -18.62
C LEU A 59 8.40 -3.52 -18.61
N HIS A 60 8.02 -4.28 -17.59
CA HIS A 60 6.61 -4.64 -17.38
C HIS A 60 6.17 -4.34 -15.95
N VAL A 61 4.86 -4.29 -15.72
CA VAL A 61 4.29 -4.15 -14.37
C VAL A 61 4.26 -5.52 -13.72
N SER A 62 5.17 -5.76 -12.76
CA SER A 62 5.27 -7.03 -12.04
C SER A 62 4.27 -7.13 -10.89
N GLY A 63 3.73 -6.02 -10.43
CA GLY A 63 2.73 -5.96 -9.38
C GLY A 63 2.36 -4.54 -8.98
N ILE A 64 1.36 -4.48 -8.13
CA ILE A 64 0.82 -3.24 -7.57
C ILE A 64 1.16 -3.15 -6.09
N GLU A 65 1.75 -2.06 -5.69
CA GLU A 65 1.94 -1.68 -4.29
C GLU A 65 1.62 -0.20 -4.08
N SER A 66 0.44 0.11 -3.60
CA SER A 66 -0.68 -0.76 -3.22
C SER A 66 -1.99 -0.28 -3.85
N VAL A 67 -2.99 -1.14 -3.85
CA VAL A 67 -4.37 -0.65 -3.90
C VAL A 67 -4.74 -0.22 -2.49
N ASN A 68 -5.00 1.08 -2.30
CA ASN A 68 -5.25 1.65 -0.98
C ASN A 68 -6.59 1.17 -0.41
N VAL A 69 -6.56 0.60 0.78
CA VAL A 69 -7.77 0.18 1.51
C VAL A 69 -8.39 1.42 2.16
N HIS A 70 -9.66 1.69 1.88
CA HIS A 70 -10.38 2.83 2.43
C HIS A 70 -10.55 2.73 3.95
N ASP A 71 -10.49 3.87 4.66
CA ASP A 71 -10.56 3.89 6.13
C ASP A 71 -11.88 3.36 6.68
N ALA A 72 -12.99 3.51 5.97
CA ALA A 72 -14.27 2.89 6.32
C ALA A 72 -14.18 1.36 6.49
N ILE A 73 -13.35 0.69 5.70
CA ILE A 73 -13.11 -0.76 5.82
C ILE A 73 -12.30 -1.05 7.09
N LYS A 74 -11.25 -0.27 7.33
CA LYS A 74 -10.35 -0.45 8.48
C LYS A 74 -11.06 -0.20 9.80
N VAL A 75 -11.91 0.83 9.87
CA VAL A 75 -12.71 1.19 11.04
C VAL A 75 -13.93 0.28 11.20
N GLY A 76 -14.47 -0.23 10.09
CA GLY A 76 -15.66 -1.07 10.09
C GLY A 76 -16.98 -0.28 10.13
N THR A 77 -17.04 0.83 9.41
CA THR A 77 -18.27 1.65 9.31
C THR A 77 -19.40 0.93 8.56
N SER A 78 -20.61 1.44 8.66
CA SER A 78 -21.80 0.81 8.05
C SER A 78 -21.75 0.76 6.51
N ASP A 79 -20.98 1.63 5.89
CA ASP A 79 -20.82 1.74 4.42
C ASP A 79 -19.55 1.01 3.90
N ARG A 80 -18.81 0.29 4.77
CA ARG A 80 -17.58 -0.41 4.40
C ARG A 80 -17.75 -1.36 3.22
N ASP A 81 -18.91 -2.02 3.10
CA ASP A 81 -19.16 -3.01 2.06
C ASP A 81 -19.12 -2.40 0.65
N LYS A 82 -19.59 -1.17 0.49
CA LYS A 82 -19.45 -0.41 -0.77
C LYS A 82 -17.98 -0.29 -1.19
N TYR A 83 -17.10 0.04 -0.25
CA TYR A 83 -15.67 0.19 -0.55
C TYR A 83 -14.97 -1.15 -0.77
N ILE A 84 -15.46 -2.22 -0.13
CA ILE A 84 -14.98 -3.58 -0.42
C ILE A 84 -15.38 -4.00 -1.83
N ASP A 85 -16.62 -3.72 -2.25
CA ASP A 85 -17.08 -4.05 -3.60
C ASP A 85 -16.28 -3.27 -4.67
N ASN A 86 -15.98 -1.98 -4.44
CA ASN A 86 -15.09 -1.20 -5.30
C ASN A 86 -13.66 -1.78 -5.34
N TYR A 87 -13.17 -2.28 -4.21
CA TYR A 87 -11.86 -2.94 -4.14
C TYR A 87 -11.84 -4.23 -4.96
N ILE A 88 -12.91 -5.04 -4.86
CA ILE A 88 -13.10 -6.27 -5.63
C ILE A 88 -13.11 -5.96 -7.13
N GLU A 89 -13.89 -4.97 -7.57
CA GLU A 89 -13.92 -4.55 -8.97
C GLU A 89 -12.54 -4.10 -9.47
N THR A 90 -11.78 -3.39 -8.63
CA THR A 90 -10.39 -3.01 -8.93
C THR A 90 -9.51 -4.25 -9.14
N LEU A 91 -9.61 -5.25 -8.26
CA LEU A 91 -8.86 -6.50 -8.41
C LEU A 91 -9.21 -7.23 -9.71
N GLU A 92 -10.50 -7.30 -10.06
CA GLU A 92 -10.95 -7.90 -11.31
C GLU A 92 -10.38 -7.16 -12.53
N ASN A 93 -10.38 -5.83 -12.49
CA ASN A 93 -9.86 -5.00 -13.56
C ASN A 93 -8.34 -5.18 -13.73
N LEU A 94 -7.59 -5.28 -12.63
CA LEU A 94 -6.16 -5.62 -12.65
C LEU A 94 -5.91 -7.00 -13.25
N GLY A 95 -6.70 -7.99 -12.87
CA GLY A 95 -6.62 -9.33 -13.42
C GLY A 95 -6.90 -9.40 -14.92
N LYS A 96 -7.87 -8.63 -15.42
CA LYS A 96 -8.18 -8.51 -16.86
C LYS A 96 -7.02 -7.88 -17.65
N GLU A 97 -6.17 -7.09 -17.00
CA GLU A 97 -4.96 -6.49 -17.58
C GLU A 97 -3.69 -7.33 -17.31
N ASP A 98 -3.84 -8.58 -16.88
CA ASP A 98 -2.75 -9.54 -16.60
C ASP A 98 -1.80 -9.08 -15.46
N ILE A 99 -2.31 -8.35 -14.48
CA ILE A 99 -1.60 -7.96 -13.26
C ILE A 99 -2.10 -8.79 -12.09
N HIS A 100 -1.28 -9.75 -11.64
CA HIS A 100 -1.69 -10.78 -10.67
C HIS A 100 -1.11 -10.62 -9.27
N LEU A 101 -0.20 -9.68 -9.04
CA LEU A 101 0.36 -9.37 -7.73
C LEU A 101 -0.17 -8.04 -7.25
N VAL A 102 -0.92 -8.07 -6.15
CA VAL A 102 -1.44 -6.86 -5.49
C VAL A 102 -1.10 -6.90 -4.02
N CYS A 103 -0.41 -5.87 -3.55
CA CYS A 103 -0.21 -5.61 -2.14
C CYS A 103 -1.32 -4.70 -1.63
N TYR A 104 -1.68 -4.84 -0.36
CA TYR A 104 -2.60 -3.96 0.33
C TYR A 104 -1.99 -3.47 1.63
N ASN A 105 -2.40 -2.28 2.06
CA ASN A 105 -1.98 -1.68 3.32
C ASN A 105 -3.19 -1.55 4.24
N PHE A 106 -3.13 -2.20 5.42
CA PHE A 106 -4.20 -2.16 6.42
C PHE A 106 -3.69 -1.53 7.72
N MET A 107 -3.20 -0.28 7.60
CA MET A 107 -2.62 0.48 8.69
C MET A 107 -3.56 1.60 9.11
N PRO A 108 -3.75 1.83 10.43
CA PRO A 108 -4.59 2.92 10.92
C PRO A 108 -3.93 4.26 10.63
N VAL A 109 -4.69 5.23 10.16
CA VAL A 109 -4.33 6.63 9.93
C VAL A 109 -3.19 6.81 8.93
N PHE A 110 -2.00 6.27 9.22
CA PHE A 110 -0.80 6.39 8.38
C PHE A 110 -0.41 5.04 7.79
N ASP A 111 -0.01 5.05 6.51
CA ASP A 111 0.44 3.84 5.84
C ASP A 111 1.73 3.27 6.46
N TRP A 112 2.57 4.12 7.03
CA TRP A 112 3.75 3.75 7.80
C TRP A 112 4.25 4.92 8.64
N THR A 113 4.66 4.63 9.87
CA THR A 113 5.16 5.61 10.82
C THR A 113 6.67 5.53 10.93
N ARG A 114 7.32 6.69 10.92
CA ARG A 114 8.76 6.84 11.15
C ARG A 114 8.99 7.97 12.14
N SER A 115 9.93 7.77 13.05
CA SER A 115 10.39 8.83 13.98
C SER A 115 11.42 9.75 13.34
N GLU A 116 12.14 9.26 12.32
CA GLU A 116 13.20 9.98 11.63
C GLU A 116 13.25 9.57 10.16
N LEU A 117 13.18 10.56 9.26
CA LEU A 117 13.11 10.30 7.81
C LEU A 117 14.50 10.21 7.15
N ALA A 118 15.55 10.71 7.81
CA ALA A 118 16.89 10.81 7.24
C ALA A 118 17.98 10.54 8.28
N ARG A 119 17.88 9.45 9.03
CA ARG A 119 18.92 9.05 10.00
C ARG A 119 20.22 8.78 9.27
N LYS A 120 21.26 9.49 9.64
CA LYS A 120 22.61 9.30 9.08
C LYS A 120 23.23 8.00 9.55
N ARG A 121 23.86 7.30 8.64
CA ARG A 121 24.66 6.10 8.91
C ARG A 121 26.16 6.42 8.88
N PRO A 122 27.03 5.55 9.46
CA PRO A 122 28.46 5.75 9.44
C PRO A 122 29.10 5.84 8.04
N ASP A 123 28.45 5.22 7.03
CA ASP A 123 28.87 5.26 5.62
C ASP A 123 28.44 6.55 4.89
N GLY A 124 27.80 7.49 5.57
CA GLY A 124 27.30 8.74 5.02
C GLY A 124 25.93 8.63 4.34
N SER A 125 25.38 7.44 4.20
CA SER A 125 24.00 7.24 3.68
C SER A 125 22.95 7.66 4.71
N THR A 126 21.71 7.83 4.25
CA THR A 126 20.56 8.09 5.12
C THR A 126 19.57 6.93 5.02
N VAL A 127 18.84 6.66 6.11
CA VAL A 127 17.80 5.66 6.18
C VAL A 127 16.60 6.18 6.96
N LEU A 128 15.43 5.63 6.64
CA LEU A 128 14.25 5.78 7.47
C LEU A 128 14.45 5.00 8.78
N ALA A 129 14.08 5.59 9.91
CA ALA A 129 14.20 4.94 11.20
C ALA A 129 12.91 5.07 12.03
N TYR A 130 12.73 4.11 12.90
CA TYR A 130 11.65 4.07 13.87
C TYR A 130 12.22 3.88 15.27
N ASN A 131 11.76 4.70 16.20
CA ASN A 131 12.05 4.58 17.63
C ASN A 131 10.76 4.84 18.40
N GLN A 132 10.32 3.87 19.19
CA GLN A 132 9.07 3.93 19.93
C GLN A 132 9.07 5.10 20.93
N ASP A 133 10.17 5.29 21.65
CA ASP A 133 10.27 6.38 22.65
C ASP A 133 10.12 7.78 22.03
N ASP A 134 10.47 7.93 20.76
CA ASP A 134 10.30 9.19 20.04
C ASP A 134 8.85 9.33 19.55
N ILE A 135 8.24 8.24 19.13
CA ILE A 135 6.81 8.23 18.74
C ILE A 135 5.91 8.53 19.93
N ASP A 136 6.19 7.95 21.11
CA ASP A 136 5.41 8.18 22.34
C ASP A 136 5.47 9.64 22.84
N LYS A 137 6.49 10.39 22.41
CA LYS A 137 6.61 11.83 22.70
C LYS A 137 5.88 12.72 21.69
N ILE A 138 5.40 12.15 20.60
CA ILE A 138 4.71 12.91 19.57
C ILE A 138 3.34 13.33 20.11
N VAL A 139 3.19 14.64 20.23
CA VAL A 139 1.87 15.26 20.47
C VAL A 139 1.24 15.44 19.08
N PRO A 140 0.11 14.77 18.79
CA PRO A 140 -0.49 14.79 17.44
C PRO A 140 -0.64 16.19 16.86
N GLU A 141 -1.02 17.18 17.69
CA GLU A 141 -1.22 18.57 17.27
C GLU A 141 0.08 19.27 16.85
N LYS A 142 1.23 18.83 17.39
CA LYS A 142 2.56 19.38 17.06
C LYS A 142 3.27 18.60 15.95
N MET A 143 2.79 17.41 15.64
CA MET A 143 3.40 16.55 14.62
C MET A 143 3.41 17.23 13.25
N PHE A 144 2.35 17.96 12.94
CA PHE A 144 2.20 18.68 11.67
C PHE A 144 3.22 19.81 11.49
N GLU A 145 3.57 20.50 12.57
CA GLU A 145 4.55 21.58 12.52
C GLU A 145 5.98 21.06 12.31
N SER A 146 6.30 19.88 12.86
CA SER A 146 7.63 19.28 12.71
C SER A 146 7.83 18.66 11.33
N ILE A 147 6.83 17.95 10.81
CA ILE A 147 6.90 17.31 9.48
C ILE A 147 7.12 18.33 8.37
N SER A 148 6.40 19.46 8.41
CA SER A 148 6.57 20.51 7.40
C SER A 148 7.95 21.17 7.41
N LYS A 149 8.67 21.14 8.55
CA LYS A 149 10.04 21.68 8.67
C LYS A 149 11.12 20.69 8.22
N ASP A 150 10.92 19.41 8.45
CA ASP A 150 11.94 18.38 8.18
C ASP A 150 11.97 17.91 6.71
N MET A 151 10.92 18.17 5.94
CA MET A 151 10.79 17.65 4.58
C MET A 151 11.52 18.43 3.49
N ASN A 152 12.17 19.57 3.77
CA ASN A 152 12.90 20.37 2.77
C ASN A 152 12.19 20.54 1.42
N GLY A 153 10.84 20.62 1.43
CA GLY A 153 10.02 20.74 0.23
C GLY A 153 9.74 19.43 -0.52
N THR A 154 10.20 18.28 -0.01
CA THR A 154 9.86 16.97 -0.59
C THR A 154 8.61 16.43 0.05
N VAL A 155 7.54 16.27 -0.73
CA VAL A 155 6.28 15.64 -0.27
C VAL A 155 6.39 14.15 -0.53
N MET A 156 6.29 13.34 0.52
CA MET A 156 6.20 11.88 0.36
C MET A 156 4.75 11.46 0.07
N PRO A 157 4.56 10.43 -0.77
CA PRO A 157 3.22 9.89 -1.02
C PRO A 157 2.51 9.51 0.29
N GLY A 158 1.30 10.01 0.48
CA GLY A 158 0.54 9.83 1.72
C GLY A 158 0.71 10.93 2.76
N TRP A 159 1.58 11.92 2.51
CA TRP A 159 1.87 13.07 3.39
C TRP A 159 1.57 14.42 2.71
N GLU A 160 0.71 14.41 1.71
CA GLU A 160 0.26 15.60 1.02
C GLU A 160 -0.46 16.57 1.99
N PRO A 161 -0.32 17.90 1.83
CA PRO A 161 -0.96 18.89 2.71
C PRO A 161 -2.48 18.69 2.89
N GLU A 162 -3.17 18.35 1.81
CA GLU A 162 -4.62 18.09 1.82
C GLU A 162 -5.00 16.87 2.64
N ARG A 163 -4.14 15.82 2.63
CA ARG A 163 -4.31 14.65 3.49
C ARG A 163 -4.08 15.01 4.96
N MET A 164 -3.11 15.87 5.22
CA MET A 164 -2.78 16.31 6.57
C MET A 164 -3.93 17.08 7.24
N GLU A 165 -4.72 17.83 6.48
CA GLU A 165 -5.93 18.50 6.99
C GLU A 165 -6.99 17.50 7.46
N LYS A 166 -7.10 16.34 6.81
CA LYS A 166 -8.03 15.26 7.16
C LYS A 166 -7.57 14.37 8.33
N VAL A 167 -6.32 14.50 8.78
CA VAL A 167 -5.77 13.59 9.79
C VAL A 167 -6.50 13.73 11.13
N LYS A 168 -6.95 14.92 11.50
CA LYS A 168 -7.76 15.10 12.73
C LYS A 168 -9.08 14.32 12.66
N GLU A 169 -9.74 14.36 11.51
CA GLU A 169 -10.97 13.59 11.28
C GLU A 169 -10.70 12.09 11.35
N LEU A 170 -9.55 11.65 10.80
CA LEU A 170 -9.13 10.26 10.89
C LEU A 170 -8.85 9.83 12.34
N PHE A 171 -8.16 10.63 13.13
CA PHE A 171 -7.94 10.31 14.54
C PHE A 171 -9.25 10.14 15.31
N GLU A 172 -10.24 10.99 15.09
CA GLU A 172 -11.56 10.83 15.70
C GLU A 172 -12.26 9.56 15.19
N MET A 173 -12.13 9.23 13.89
CA MET A 173 -12.71 8.01 13.31
C MET A 173 -12.11 6.74 13.92
N TYR A 174 -10.81 6.75 14.22
CA TYR A 174 -10.11 5.59 14.78
C TYR A 174 -10.12 5.54 16.32
N LYS A 175 -10.70 6.51 17.01
CA LYS A 175 -10.66 6.66 18.46
C LYS A 175 -11.09 5.41 19.23
N ASP A 176 -12.12 4.72 18.73
CA ASP A 176 -12.69 3.52 19.36
C ASP A 176 -12.27 2.22 18.65
N VAL A 177 -11.20 2.28 17.83
CA VAL A 177 -10.67 1.14 17.09
C VAL A 177 -9.36 0.69 17.73
N ASP A 178 -9.44 -0.33 18.57
CA ASP A 178 -8.29 -1.01 19.13
C ASP A 178 -7.70 -2.06 18.15
N ASP A 179 -6.62 -2.71 18.55
CA ASP A 179 -5.93 -3.72 17.75
C ASP A 179 -6.84 -4.92 17.42
N GLU A 180 -7.70 -5.32 18.35
CA GLU A 180 -8.61 -6.45 18.19
C GLU A 180 -9.69 -6.11 17.16
N LYS A 181 -10.28 -4.93 17.25
CA LYS A 181 -11.24 -4.42 16.29
C LYS A 181 -10.64 -4.24 14.90
N LEU A 182 -9.43 -3.70 14.83
CA LEU A 182 -8.69 -3.57 13.56
C LEU A 182 -8.45 -4.94 12.91
N PHE A 183 -8.09 -5.94 13.70
CA PHE A 183 -7.88 -7.31 13.23
C PHE A 183 -9.18 -7.98 12.75
N GLU A 184 -10.30 -7.80 13.46
CA GLU A 184 -11.61 -8.28 13.02
C GLU A 184 -12.02 -7.67 11.67
N ASN A 185 -11.79 -6.36 11.50
CA ASN A 185 -12.09 -5.66 10.25
C ASN A 185 -11.18 -6.13 9.10
N LEU A 186 -9.89 -6.38 9.38
CA LEU A 186 -8.97 -6.99 8.41
C LEU A 186 -9.45 -8.39 8.01
N LYS A 187 -9.84 -9.21 8.97
CA LYS A 187 -10.38 -10.55 8.70
C LYS A 187 -11.61 -10.48 7.80
N TYR A 188 -12.56 -9.62 8.14
CA TYR A 188 -13.76 -9.39 7.33
C TYR A 188 -13.42 -8.97 5.90
N PHE A 189 -12.52 -8.01 5.74
CA PHE A 189 -12.05 -7.57 4.43
C PHE A 189 -11.45 -8.71 3.62
N LEU A 190 -10.54 -9.48 4.23
CA LEU A 190 -9.89 -10.61 3.55
C LEU A 190 -10.89 -11.70 3.15
N GLU A 191 -11.84 -12.04 4.01
CA GLU A 191 -12.89 -13.02 3.71
C GLU A 191 -13.75 -12.62 2.50
N ARG A 192 -13.95 -11.32 2.28
CA ARG A 192 -14.70 -10.78 1.15
C ARG A 192 -13.89 -10.75 -0.15
N ILE A 193 -12.61 -10.39 -0.10
CA ILE A 193 -11.78 -10.27 -1.32
C ILE A 193 -11.13 -11.59 -1.77
N MET A 194 -10.92 -12.54 -0.86
CA MET A 194 -10.25 -13.81 -1.16
C MET A 194 -10.91 -14.64 -2.27
N PRO A 195 -12.25 -14.74 -2.39
CA PRO A 195 -12.87 -15.46 -3.49
C PRO A 195 -12.45 -14.94 -4.87
N VAL A 196 -12.32 -13.64 -5.01
CA VAL A 196 -11.88 -12.99 -6.26
C VAL A 196 -10.37 -13.17 -6.46
N GLY A 197 -9.58 -12.96 -5.41
CA GLY A 197 -8.13 -13.16 -5.44
C GLY A 197 -7.73 -14.59 -5.79
N CYS A 198 -8.44 -15.61 -5.26
CA CYS A 198 -8.19 -17.01 -5.62
C CYS A 198 -8.47 -17.32 -7.11
N PHE A 199 -9.46 -16.68 -7.71
CA PHE A 199 -9.73 -16.82 -9.15
C PHE A 199 -8.62 -16.24 -10.02
N LEU A 200 -8.01 -15.14 -9.59
CA LEU A 200 -6.91 -14.47 -10.31
C LEU A 200 -5.57 -15.18 -10.11
N VAL A 201 -5.37 -15.80 -8.95
CA VAL A 201 -4.13 -16.54 -8.58
C VAL A 201 -4.11 -17.97 -9.13
N SER A 202 -5.28 -18.54 -9.48
CA SER A 202 -5.42 -19.93 -9.94
C SER A 202 -4.62 -20.27 -11.22
N ALA A 203 -4.09 -19.28 -11.95
CA ALA A 203 -3.43 -19.58 -13.22
C ALA A 203 -1.90 -19.74 -13.12
N ARG A 204 -1.14 -19.13 -12.20
CA ARG A 204 0.35 -19.28 -12.23
C ARG A 204 1.19 -19.04 -10.97
N TYR A 205 0.80 -18.32 -9.91
CA TYR A 205 1.71 -18.09 -8.76
C TYR A 205 1.01 -17.98 -7.39
N HIS A 206 1.55 -18.69 -6.43
CA HIS A 206 1.16 -18.62 -5.01
C HIS A 206 2.05 -17.58 -4.31
N ALA A 207 1.61 -16.37 -4.12
CA ALA A 207 2.14 -15.50 -3.08
C ALA A 207 1.26 -14.24 -2.90
N ALA A 208 0.35 -14.26 -1.95
CA ALA A 208 -0.14 -13.03 -1.36
C ALA A 208 0.76 -12.71 -0.17
N ALA A 209 1.58 -11.67 -0.27
CA ALA A 209 2.32 -11.16 0.88
C ALA A 209 1.37 -10.27 1.70
N VAL A 210 1.02 -10.71 2.90
CA VAL A 210 0.27 -9.92 3.87
C VAL A 210 1.26 -9.24 4.80
N SER A 211 1.38 -7.93 4.76
CA SER A 211 2.05 -7.19 5.82
C SER A 211 1.03 -6.34 6.56
N CYS A 212 0.75 -6.70 7.80
CA CYS A 212 0.06 -5.85 8.74
C CYS A 212 1.11 -5.25 9.69
N VAL A 213 1.18 -3.93 9.78
CA VAL A 213 2.08 -3.25 10.71
C VAL A 213 1.22 -2.53 11.74
N SER A 214 1.04 -3.15 12.90
CA SER A 214 0.59 -2.46 14.08
C SER A 214 1.79 -2.24 15.01
N HIS A 215 1.95 -1.03 15.55
CA HIS A 215 3.00 -0.70 16.54
C HIS A 215 4.43 -1.09 16.14
N GLY A 216 4.80 -0.92 14.86
CA GLY A 216 6.17 -1.16 14.41
C GLY A 216 6.62 -2.62 14.37
N ARG A 217 5.73 -3.58 14.54
CA ARG A 217 6.00 -5.01 14.37
C ARG A 217 5.39 -5.53 13.09
N ILE A 218 6.20 -6.20 12.27
CA ILE A 218 5.70 -7.02 11.16
C ILE A 218 5.21 -8.33 11.77
N THR A 219 3.91 -8.52 11.82
CA THR A 219 3.32 -9.77 12.28
C THR A 219 2.75 -10.51 11.08
N VAL A 220 3.36 -11.63 10.72
CA VAL A 220 2.82 -12.55 9.72
C VAL A 220 1.91 -13.53 10.47
N TYR A 221 0.63 -13.55 10.12
CA TYR A 221 -0.33 -14.47 10.74
C TYR A 221 -0.43 -15.78 9.94
N PRO A 222 0.16 -16.89 10.44
CA PRO A 222 0.20 -18.17 9.71
C PRO A 222 -1.18 -18.78 9.42
N GLY A 223 -2.19 -18.43 10.23
CA GLY A 223 -3.54 -18.98 10.09
C GLY A 223 -4.31 -18.49 8.85
N ILE A 224 -3.99 -17.31 8.33
CA ILE A 224 -4.62 -16.75 7.14
C ILE A 224 -3.99 -17.37 5.88
N LEU A 225 -2.68 -17.60 5.89
CA LEU A 225 -1.96 -18.32 4.82
C LEU A 225 -2.42 -19.77 4.65
N LEU A 226 -2.77 -20.45 5.76
CA LEU A 226 -3.25 -21.84 5.72
C LEU A 226 -4.66 -22.00 5.11
N LYS A 227 -5.54 -20.99 5.24
CA LYS A 227 -6.86 -21.01 4.58
C LYS A 227 -6.74 -20.73 3.08
N ALA A 228 -5.87 -19.81 2.67
CA ALA A 228 -5.59 -19.55 1.25
C ALA A 228 -5.01 -20.78 0.54
N ALA A 229 -4.10 -21.51 1.20
CA ALA A 229 -3.56 -22.76 0.67
C ALA A 229 -4.57 -23.90 0.56
N LYS A 230 -5.63 -23.92 1.38
CA LYS A 230 -6.69 -24.93 1.30
C LYS A 230 -7.71 -24.70 0.16
N CYS A 231 -7.86 -23.48 -0.34
CA CYS A 231 -8.68 -23.20 -1.52
C CYS A 231 -8.05 -23.69 -2.83
N SER A 232 -6.76 -24.03 -2.84
CA SER A 232 -6.04 -24.47 -4.04
C SER A 232 -5.95 -26.00 -4.23
N ILE A 233 -6.62 -26.80 -3.38
CA ILE A 233 -6.59 -28.26 -3.41
C ILE A 233 -8.04 -28.87 -3.50
N GLY A 234 -8.99 -28.09 -3.99
CA GLY A 234 -10.34 -28.57 -4.27
C GLY A 234 -10.66 -28.55 -5.76
#